data_9fce16a62bff6ab8de34670ae9004ac5
#
_entry.id   9fce16a62bff6ab8de34670ae9004ac5
#
_cell.length_a   1.000
_cell.length_b   1.000
_cell.length_c   1.000
_cell.angle_alpha   90.00
_cell.angle_beta   90.00
_cell.angle_gamma   90.00
#
_symmetry.space_group_name_H-M   'P 1'
#
loop_
_entity.id
_entity.type
_entity.pdbx_description
1 polymer ?
#
loop_
_entity_poly.entity_id
_entity_poly.type
_entity_poly.pdbx_seq_one_letter_code
_entity_poly.pdbx_strand_id
1 'polypeptide(L)'
;EIEMELTSIDWLIIVAYFIATMIIGLAFAGRAGKSLTDYFVSGRSLPWWIAGTSMVATTFAADTPLAVTGLIAKNGLAGNWFWWSFALGGMFTVFVFSKLWRRAEVITDVEFIELRYGGKPAAALRGIRAGYFALIVNPIIIGWVTKAMIDFLHYTVFYDSSMGPEVSSSTQDWLIILGLFLAVGIYCSVSGMWGVAITDVIQFVLAMFGCIWLAIVAVNHVGGVEELQVRVSENFADEK
;
A
#
# COMPACT_ATOMS: atom_id res chain seq x y z
N GLU A 1 14.56 -13.25 -24.42
CA GLU A 1 13.87 -13.85 -23.27
C GLU A 1 14.77 -13.63 -22.07
N ILE A 2 14.30 -12.83 -21.12
CA ILE A 2 14.99 -12.66 -19.85
C ILE A 2 14.38 -13.72 -18.95
N GLU A 3 15.09 -14.85 -18.76
CA GLU A 3 14.76 -15.79 -17.70
C GLU A 3 14.97 -15.08 -16.35
N MET A 4 13.89 -14.69 -15.71
CA MET A 4 13.92 -14.12 -14.37
C MET A 4 13.90 -15.25 -13.35
N GLU A 5 15.03 -15.86 -13.08
CA GLU A 5 15.18 -16.77 -11.95
C GLU A 5 15.67 -16.01 -10.72
N LEU A 6 14.94 -16.11 -9.62
CA LEU A 6 15.37 -15.56 -8.34
C LEU A 6 16.63 -16.30 -7.85
N THR A 7 17.67 -15.55 -7.60
CA THR A 7 18.91 -16.09 -7.05
C THR A 7 18.77 -16.37 -5.55
N SER A 8 19.70 -17.15 -4.99
CA SER A 8 19.74 -17.40 -3.54
C SER A 8 19.91 -16.09 -2.74
N ILE A 9 20.51 -15.06 -3.34
CA ILE A 9 20.66 -13.74 -2.71
C ILE A 9 19.30 -13.04 -2.60
N ASP A 10 18.45 -13.12 -3.63
CA ASP A 10 17.12 -12.51 -3.62
C ASP A 10 16.25 -13.13 -2.52
N TRP A 11 16.28 -14.46 -2.38
CA TRP A 11 15.59 -15.15 -1.30
C TRP A 11 16.11 -14.74 0.09
N LEU A 12 17.42 -14.60 0.23
CA LEU A 12 18.02 -14.14 1.48
C LEU A 12 17.55 -12.72 1.83
N ILE A 13 17.47 -11.81 0.87
CA ILE A 13 16.98 -10.44 1.07
C ILE A 13 15.50 -10.45 1.51
N ILE A 14 14.66 -11.24 0.84
CA ILE A 14 13.23 -11.36 1.18
C ILE A 14 13.07 -11.89 2.62
N VAL A 15 13.75 -12.96 2.97
CA VAL A 15 13.66 -13.56 4.31
C VAL A 15 14.21 -12.59 5.37
N ALA A 16 15.34 -11.94 5.11
CA ALA A 16 15.92 -10.95 6.01
C ALA A 16 14.97 -9.77 6.25
N TYR A 17 14.27 -9.30 5.21
CA TYR A 17 13.26 -8.28 5.33
C TYR A 17 12.09 -8.70 6.24
N PHE A 18 11.53 -9.90 6.07
CA PHE A 18 10.47 -10.40 6.93
C PHE A 18 10.92 -10.57 8.39
N ILE A 19 12.13 -11.07 8.61
CA ILE A 19 12.70 -11.18 9.94
C ILE A 19 12.88 -9.80 10.58
N ALA A 20 13.42 -8.83 9.86
CA ALA A 20 13.62 -7.48 10.36
C ALA A 20 12.30 -6.81 10.75
N THR A 21 11.26 -6.92 9.90
CA THR A 21 9.93 -6.37 10.20
C THR A 21 9.29 -7.03 11.42
N MET A 22 9.45 -8.35 11.56
CA MET A 22 8.96 -9.08 12.74
C MET A 22 9.68 -8.66 14.03
N ILE A 23 11.01 -8.50 13.98
CA ILE A 23 11.79 -8.03 15.14
C ILE A 23 11.33 -6.63 15.56
N ILE A 24 11.13 -5.72 14.61
CA ILE A 24 10.62 -4.37 14.89
C ILE A 24 9.23 -4.46 15.53
N GLY A 25 8.33 -5.26 14.97
CA GLY A 25 7.00 -5.46 15.51
C GLY A 25 7.02 -5.95 16.97
N LEU A 26 7.82 -6.96 17.26
CA LEU A 26 7.99 -7.51 18.62
C LEU A 26 8.61 -6.49 19.60
N ALA A 27 9.55 -5.66 19.14
CA ALA A 27 10.16 -4.62 19.96
C ALA A 27 9.14 -3.58 20.46
N PHE A 28 8.09 -3.32 19.68
CA PHE A 28 7.02 -2.37 20.05
C PHE A 28 5.80 -3.03 20.70
N ALA A 29 5.71 -4.35 20.74
CA ALA A 29 4.59 -5.09 21.34
C ALA A 29 4.29 -4.72 22.79
N GLY A 30 5.33 -4.56 23.60
CA GLY A 30 5.18 -4.15 25.01
C GLY A 30 4.63 -2.73 25.18
N ARG A 31 4.75 -1.87 24.16
CA ARG A 31 4.18 -0.52 24.16
C ARG A 31 2.72 -0.54 23.74
N ALA A 32 2.40 -1.35 22.73
CA ALA A 32 1.05 -1.52 22.21
C ALA A 32 0.08 -2.11 23.25
N GLY A 33 0.54 -3.00 24.11
CA GLY A 33 -0.31 -3.68 25.11
C GLY A 33 -0.75 -2.83 26.31
N LYS A 34 -0.34 -1.55 26.40
CA LYS A 34 -0.64 -0.73 27.59
C LYS A 34 -2.08 -0.21 27.64
N SER A 35 -2.62 0.25 26.53
CA SER A 35 -3.98 0.77 26.41
C SER A 35 -4.50 0.69 24.98
N LEU A 36 -5.83 0.81 24.80
CA LEU A 36 -6.44 0.93 23.46
C LEU A 36 -5.91 2.15 22.69
N THR A 37 -5.68 3.25 23.39
CA THR A 37 -5.11 4.48 22.79
C THR A 37 -3.66 4.26 22.36
N ASP A 38 -2.86 3.51 23.13
CA ASP A 38 -1.49 3.16 22.73
C ASP A 38 -1.50 2.21 21.53
N TYR A 39 -2.42 1.27 21.50
CA TYR A 39 -2.54 0.29 20.42
C TYR A 39 -2.97 0.93 19.09
N PHE A 40 -4.08 1.69 19.07
CA PHE A 40 -4.68 2.19 17.83
C PHE A 40 -4.16 3.55 17.37
N VAL A 41 -3.73 4.42 18.30
CA VAL A 41 -3.27 5.80 17.98
C VAL A 41 -1.92 6.15 18.60
N SER A 42 -1.13 5.14 18.98
CA SER A 42 0.23 5.29 19.52
C SER A 42 0.32 6.22 20.75
N GLY A 43 -0.75 6.28 21.56
CA GLY A 43 -0.84 7.24 22.64
C GLY A 43 -0.73 8.70 22.17
N ARG A 44 -1.01 8.97 20.90
CA ARG A 44 -0.88 10.30 20.23
C ARG A 44 0.53 10.90 20.33
N SER A 45 1.55 10.04 20.44
CA SER A 45 2.94 10.43 20.65
C SER A 45 3.84 10.25 19.42
N LEU A 46 3.28 9.85 18.26
CA LEU A 46 4.03 9.75 17.02
C LEU A 46 4.53 11.13 16.57
N PRO A 47 5.84 11.25 16.23
CA PRO A 47 6.35 12.44 15.58
C PRO A 47 5.66 12.66 14.23
N TRP A 48 5.49 13.91 13.84
CA TRP A 48 4.77 14.29 12.62
C TRP A 48 5.35 13.65 11.35
N TRP A 49 6.65 13.51 11.28
CA TRP A 49 7.33 12.93 10.11
C TRP A 49 7.14 11.41 10.02
N ILE A 50 7.12 10.67 11.14
CA ILE A 50 6.80 9.24 11.14
C ILE A 50 5.33 9.05 10.73
N ALA A 51 4.41 9.78 11.35
CA ALA A 51 2.99 9.69 11.04
C ALA A 51 2.70 10.05 9.59
N GLY A 52 3.33 11.11 9.06
CA GLY A 52 3.20 11.54 7.68
C GLY A 52 3.76 10.51 6.69
N THR A 53 4.96 9.99 6.94
CA THR A 53 5.58 8.98 6.06
C THR A 53 4.80 7.67 6.08
N SER A 54 4.37 7.19 7.25
CA SER A 54 3.52 6.00 7.37
C SER A 54 2.21 6.16 6.60
N MET A 55 1.57 7.33 6.68
CA MET A 55 0.33 7.62 5.96
C MET A 55 0.53 7.60 4.43
N VAL A 56 1.66 8.10 3.93
CA VAL A 56 2.02 7.99 2.50
C VAL A 56 2.34 6.55 2.13
N ALA A 57 3.11 5.84 2.95
CA ALA A 57 3.47 4.44 2.73
C ALA A 57 2.23 3.54 2.62
N THR A 58 1.22 3.76 3.46
CA THR A 58 -0.04 3.00 3.44
C THR A 58 -0.80 3.16 2.12
N THR A 59 -0.64 4.29 1.43
CA THR A 59 -1.26 4.54 0.11
C THR A 59 -0.41 4.08 -1.06
N PHE A 60 0.83 3.68 -0.82
CA PHE A 60 1.77 3.17 -1.82
C PHE A 60 1.92 1.65 -1.65
N ALA A 61 1.01 0.91 -2.25
CA ALA A 61 0.99 -0.56 -2.22
C ALA A 61 1.39 -1.16 -3.59
N ALA A 62 1.34 -2.46 -3.72
CA ALA A 62 1.73 -3.17 -4.95
C ALA A 62 0.89 -2.79 -6.17
N ASP A 63 -0.36 -2.38 -5.97
CA ASP A 63 -1.28 -1.92 -7.01
C ASP A 63 -0.90 -0.57 -7.60
N THR A 64 -0.24 0.31 -6.84
CA THR A 64 0.07 1.68 -7.27
C THR A 64 0.98 1.73 -8.51
N PRO A 65 2.14 1.05 -8.55
CA PRO A 65 2.96 1.00 -9.76
C PRO A 65 2.22 0.40 -10.96
N LEU A 66 1.45 -0.66 -10.75
CA LEU A 66 0.68 -1.32 -11.80
C LEU A 66 -0.43 -0.41 -12.35
N ALA A 67 -1.18 0.25 -11.47
CA ALA A 67 -2.25 1.16 -11.87
C ALA A 67 -1.71 2.38 -12.64
N VAL A 68 -0.64 3.00 -12.14
CA VAL A 68 -0.02 4.16 -12.80
C VAL A 68 0.56 3.78 -14.16
N THR A 69 1.28 2.66 -14.25
CA THR A 69 1.81 2.15 -15.52
C THR A 69 0.70 1.86 -16.51
N GLY A 70 -0.38 1.21 -16.07
CA GLY A 70 -1.55 0.91 -16.90
C GLY A 70 -2.27 2.17 -17.40
N LEU A 71 -2.39 3.22 -16.57
CA LEU A 71 -2.97 4.50 -16.98
C LEU A 71 -2.11 5.20 -18.04
N ILE A 72 -0.78 5.20 -17.86
CA ILE A 72 0.15 5.82 -18.80
C ILE A 72 0.20 5.03 -20.10
N ALA A 73 0.21 3.71 -20.04
CA ALA A 73 0.22 2.87 -21.24
C ALA A 73 -1.03 3.05 -22.12
N LYS A 74 -2.21 3.26 -21.49
CA LYS A 74 -3.47 3.43 -22.22
C LYS A 74 -3.74 4.86 -22.69
N ASN A 75 -3.37 5.86 -21.90
CA ASN A 75 -3.80 7.24 -22.09
C ASN A 75 -2.62 8.22 -22.20
N GLY A 76 -1.39 7.71 -22.33
CA GLY A 76 -0.19 8.54 -22.30
C GLY A 76 0.03 9.20 -20.95
N LEU A 77 0.99 10.12 -20.88
CA LEU A 77 1.32 10.86 -19.64
C LEU A 77 0.12 11.64 -19.09
N ALA A 78 -0.79 12.09 -19.94
CA ALA A 78 -2.00 12.79 -19.53
C ALA A 78 -2.95 11.92 -18.70
N GLY A 79 -2.94 10.60 -18.89
CA GLY A 79 -3.73 9.67 -18.08
C GLY A 79 -3.42 9.73 -16.59
N ASN A 80 -2.20 10.12 -16.25
CA ASN A 80 -1.78 10.23 -14.86
C ASN A 80 -2.42 11.41 -14.10
N TRP A 81 -3.09 12.35 -14.80
CA TRP A 81 -3.90 13.39 -14.15
C TRP A 81 -4.98 12.83 -13.24
N PHE A 82 -5.52 11.66 -13.57
CA PHE A 82 -6.47 10.98 -12.70
C PHE A 82 -5.86 10.74 -11.30
N TRP A 83 -4.60 10.27 -11.26
CA TRP A 83 -3.91 10.02 -9.99
C TRP A 83 -3.53 11.32 -9.27
N TRP A 84 -3.06 12.30 -10.00
CA TRP A 84 -2.68 13.60 -9.43
C TRP A 84 -3.86 14.40 -8.86
N SER A 85 -5.07 14.15 -9.33
CA SER A 85 -6.27 14.81 -8.81
C SER A 85 -6.49 14.54 -7.31
N PHE A 86 -6.03 13.41 -6.79
CA PHE A 86 -6.09 13.09 -5.36
C PHE A 86 -5.21 14.02 -4.50
N ALA A 87 -4.20 14.67 -5.06
CA ALA A 87 -3.35 15.62 -4.35
C ALA A 87 -4.14 16.79 -3.78
N LEU A 88 -5.18 17.26 -4.48
CA LEU A 88 -6.06 18.33 -3.98
C LEU A 88 -6.80 17.91 -2.71
N GLY A 89 -7.38 16.71 -2.68
CA GLY A 89 -8.02 16.17 -1.48
C GLY A 89 -7.05 16.01 -0.31
N GLY A 90 -5.82 15.54 -0.60
CA GLY A 90 -4.74 15.45 0.38
C GLY A 90 -4.36 16.80 0.97
N MET A 91 -4.24 17.84 0.16
CA MET A 91 -3.95 19.20 0.63
C MET A 91 -5.05 19.73 1.57
N PHE A 92 -6.32 19.57 1.22
CA PHE A 92 -7.43 19.93 2.11
C PHE A 92 -7.36 19.18 3.44
N THR A 93 -7.05 17.89 3.39
CA THR A 93 -6.89 17.07 4.59
C THR A 93 -5.78 17.61 5.50
N VAL A 94 -4.63 17.94 4.95
CA VAL A 94 -3.48 18.42 5.72
C VAL A 94 -3.70 19.84 6.25
N PHE A 95 -4.11 20.79 5.41
CA PHE A 95 -4.14 22.20 5.81
C PHE A 95 -5.39 22.61 6.57
N VAL A 96 -6.53 21.97 6.30
CA VAL A 96 -7.81 22.33 6.89
C VAL A 96 -8.26 21.34 7.96
N PHE A 97 -8.33 20.04 7.59
CA PHE A 97 -9.00 19.05 8.43
C PHE A 97 -8.10 18.46 9.52
N SER A 98 -6.78 18.39 9.36
CA SER A 98 -5.89 17.76 10.35
C SER A 98 -6.01 18.34 11.75
N LYS A 99 -6.09 19.68 11.86
CA LYS A 99 -6.27 20.37 13.14
C LYS A 99 -7.63 20.06 13.78
N LEU A 100 -8.67 19.94 12.97
CA LEU A 100 -10.03 19.63 13.43
C LEU A 100 -10.13 18.21 13.95
N TRP A 101 -9.55 17.24 13.22
CA TRP A 101 -9.46 15.86 13.67
C TRP A 101 -8.68 15.70 14.98
N ARG A 102 -7.55 16.40 15.09
CA ARG A 102 -6.77 16.36 16.33
C ARG A 102 -7.55 16.92 17.54
N ARG A 103 -8.37 17.95 17.32
CA ARG A 103 -9.23 18.55 18.38
C ARG A 103 -10.42 17.67 18.73
N ALA A 104 -10.91 16.86 17.82
CA ALA A 104 -12.03 15.96 18.06
C ALA A 104 -11.68 14.82 19.01
N GLU A 105 -10.39 14.50 19.18
CA GLU A 105 -9.86 13.48 20.09
C GLU A 105 -10.48 12.08 19.94
N VAL A 106 -11.09 11.77 18.81
CA VAL A 106 -11.65 10.46 18.49
C VAL A 106 -10.56 9.47 18.12
N ILE A 107 -10.79 8.17 18.36
CA ILE A 107 -9.89 7.08 17.97
C ILE A 107 -10.18 6.64 16.55
N THR A 108 -11.45 6.65 16.15
CA THR A 108 -11.91 6.23 14.82
C THR A 108 -12.79 7.31 14.18
N ASP A 109 -12.83 7.34 12.84
CA ASP A 109 -13.66 8.28 12.10
C ASP A 109 -15.17 8.07 12.35
N VAL A 110 -15.57 6.85 12.68
CA VAL A 110 -16.99 6.54 13.00
C VAL A 110 -17.43 7.10 14.35
N GLU A 111 -16.52 7.32 15.30
CA GLU A 111 -16.82 7.99 16.58
C GLU A 111 -17.25 9.45 16.40
N PHE A 112 -16.78 10.08 15.33
CA PHE A 112 -17.15 11.46 15.01
C PHE A 112 -18.66 11.62 14.81
N ILE A 113 -19.35 10.56 14.41
CA ILE A 113 -20.83 10.55 14.25
C ILE A 113 -21.49 10.80 15.60
N GLU A 114 -21.04 10.12 16.66
CA GLU A 114 -21.60 10.30 18.01
C GLU A 114 -21.22 11.64 18.64
N LEU A 115 -20.06 12.19 18.26
CA LEU A 115 -19.65 13.51 18.70
C LEU A 115 -20.56 14.61 18.11
N ARG A 116 -21.03 14.43 16.86
CA ARG A 116 -21.85 15.40 16.15
C ARG A 116 -23.34 15.22 16.36
N TYR A 117 -23.79 13.97 16.47
CA TYR A 117 -25.20 13.59 16.59
C TYR A 117 -25.41 12.84 17.90
N GLY A 118 -26.54 13.07 18.55
CA GLY A 118 -26.88 12.40 19.80
C GLY A 118 -27.91 11.30 19.66
N GLY A 119 -28.02 10.47 20.70
CA GLY A 119 -29.09 9.49 20.87
C GLY A 119 -28.98 8.21 20.05
N LYS A 120 -30.06 7.41 20.07
CA LYS A 120 -30.11 6.11 19.39
C LYS A 120 -29.87 6.17 17.87
N PRO A 121 -30.33 7.21 17.12
CA PRO A 121 -30.06 7.30 15.70
C PRO A 121 -28.55 7.48 15.38
N ALA A 122 -27.80 8.19 16.21
CA ALA A 122 -26.36 8.35 16.04
C ALA A 122 -25.61 7.02 16.22
N ALA A 123 -25.97 6.25 17.25
CA ALA A 123 -25.41 4.92 17.48
C ALA A 123 -25.73 3.95 16.33
N ALA A 124 -26.95 3.98 15.82
CA ALA A 124 -27.34 3.17 14.66
C ALA A 124 -26.53 3.56 13.40
N LEU A 125 -26.41 4.86 13.10
CA LEU A 125 -25.62 5.37 11.97
C LEU A 125 -24.14 4.99 12.10
N ARG A 126 -23.57 5.10 13.31
CA ARG A 126 -22.21 4.64 13.60
C ARG A 126 -22.05 3.15 13.29
N GLY A 127 -22.97 2.32 13.77
CA GLY A 127 -22.95 0.87 13.51
C GLY A 127 -23.05 0.52 12.02
N ILE A 128 -23.99 1.14 11.29
CA ILE A 128 -24.16 0.95 9.84
C ILE A 128 -22.90 1.36 9.10
N ARG A 129 -22.32 2.52 9.41
CA ARG A 129 -21.10 3.00 8.76
C ARG A 129 -19.91 2.09 9.07
N ALA A 130 -19.74 1.68 10.32
CA ALA A 130 -18.70 0.73 10.71
C ALA A 130 -18.84 -0.60 9.95
N GLY A 131 -20.04 -1.14 9.88
CA GLY A 131 -20.34 -2.36 9.13
C GLY A 131 -20.09 -2.21 7.62
N TYR A 132 -20.48 -1.09 7.04
CA TYR A 132 -20.21 -0.79 5.62
C TYR A 132 -18.71 -0.77 5.30
N PHE A 133 -17.92 -0.07 6.10
CA PHE A 133 -16.46 -0.04 5.90
C PHE A 133 -15.81 -1.40 6.16
N ALA A 134 -16.20 -2.09 7.23
CA ALA A 134 -15.60 -3.37 7.60
C ALA A 134 -15.94 -4.50 6.63
N LEU A 135 -17.16 -4.56 6.12
CA LEU A 135 -17.65 -5.70 5.34
C LEU A 135 -17.66 -5.46 3.81
N ILE A 136 -17.64 -4.21 3.38
CA ILE A 136 -17.72 -3.88 1.94
C ILE A 136 -16.47 -3.16 1.48
N VAL A 137 -16.16 -2.00 2.03
CA VAL A 137 -15.07 -1.15 1.50
C VAL A 137 -13.71 -1.78 1.72
N ASN A 138 -13.39 -2.16 2.95
CA ASN A 138 -12.07 -2.73 3.27
C ASN A 138 -11.81 -4.06 2.55
N PRO A 139 -12.76 -5.03 2.48
CA PRO A 139 -12.54 -6.24 1.70
C PRO A 139 -12.30 -6.00 0.21
N ILE A 140 -12.97 -5.01 -0.40
CA ILE A 140 -12.73 -4.65 -1.80
C ILE A 140 -11.32 -4.10 -1.97
N ILE A 141 -10.87 -3.19 -1.10
CA ILE A 141 -9.52 -2.61 -1.16
C ILE A 141 -8.47 -3.69 -0.94
N ILE A 142 -8.64 -4.52 0.09
CA ILE A 142 -7.71 -5.63 0.39
C ILE A 142 -7.66 -6.62 -0.79
N GLY A 143 -8.81 -6.98 -1.36
CA GLY A 143 -8.88 -7.87 -2.52
C GLY A 143 -8.17 -7.31 -3.75
N TRP A 144 -8.32 -6.02 -4.02
CA TRP A 144 -7.62 -5.31 -5.10
C TRP A 144 -6.10 -5.38 -4.93
N VAL A 145 -5.59 -4.98 -3.76
CA VAL A 145 -4.14 -4.98 -3.46
C VAL A 145 -3.57 -6.40 -3.47
N THR A 146 -4.32 -7.37 -2.91
CA THR A 146 -3.92 -8.79 -2.89
C THR A 146 -3.83 -9.35 -4.30
N LYS A 147 -4.80 -9.02 -5.17
CA LYS A 147 -4.75 -9.44 -6.59
C LYS A 147 -3.51 -8.88 -7.29
N ALA A 148 -3.22 -7.59 -7.12
CA ALA A 148 -2.02 -6.98 -7.69
C ALA A 148 -0.72 -7.65 -7.21
N MET A 149 -0.67 -8.04 -5.92
CA MET A 149 0.48 -8.77 -5.37
C MET A 149 0.60 -10.18 -5.96
N ILE A 150 -0.50 -10.89 -6.16
CA ILE A 150 -0.51 -12.22 -6.79
C ILE A 150 0.01 -12.11 -8.22
N ASP A 151 -0.52 -11.18 -9.01
CA ASP A 151 -0.08 -10.95 -10.37
C ASP A 151 1.43 -10.64 -10.40
N PHE A 152 1.91 -9.80 -9.49
CA PHE A 152 3.34 -9.51 -9.36
C PHE A 152 4.18 -10.76 -9.03
N LEU A 153 3.74 -11.58 -8.08
CA LEU A 153 4.44 -12.81 -7.68
C LEU A 153 4.47 -13.85 -8.82
N HIS A 154 3.41 -13.98 -9.57
CA HIS A 154 3.38 -14.87 -10.74
C HIS A 154 4.38 -14.46 -11.81
N TYR A 155 4.54 -13.16 -12.06
CA TYR A 155 5.49 -12.66 -13.07
C TYR A 155 6.94 -12.57 -12.59
N THR A 156 7.20 -12.63 -11.28
CA THR A 156 8.55 -12.45 -10.74
C THR A 156 9.10 -13.68 -10.02
N VAL A 157 8.29 -14.33 -9.18
CA VAL A 157 8.73 -15.42 -8.30
C VAL A 157 8.38 -16.77 -8.89
N PHE A 158 7.20 -16.89 -9.49
CA PHE A 158 6.66 -18.15 -10.00
C PHE A 158 6.58 -18.16 -11.53
N TYR A 159 7.39 -17.34 -12.19
CA TYR A 159 7.40 -17.29 -13.64
C TYR A 159 7.86 -18.64 -14.21
N ASP A 160 6.96 -19.31 -14.93
CA ASP A 160 7.25 -20.48 -15.72
C ASP A 160 6.92 -20.14 -17.18
N SER A 161 7.93 -20.17 -18.04
CA SER A 161 7.79 -19.89 -19.47
C SER A 161 6.82 -20.84 -20.20
N SER A 162 6.46 -21.96 -19.56
CA SER A 162 5.47 -22.92 -20.07
C SER A 162 4.02 -22.54 -19.73
N MET A 163 3.80 -21.66 -18.76
CA MET A 163 2.47 -21.13 -18.41
C MET A 163 2.18 -19.90 -19.24
N GLY A 164 1.18 -19.99 -20.12
CA GLY A 164 0.67 -18.85 -20.86
C GLY A 164 0.09 -17.76 -19.92
N PRO A 165 -0.32 -16.60 -20.46
CA PRO A 165 -0.78 -15.44 -19.68
C PRO A 165 -2.10 -15.66 -18.91
N GLU A 166 -2.69 -16.82 -18.97
CA GLU A 166 -3.89 -17.17 -18.19
C GLU A 166 -3.48 -17.62 -16.78
N VAL A 167 -3.45 -16.63 -15.88
CA VAL A 167 -3.32 -16.88 -14.43
C VAL A 167 -4.59 -17.56 -13.95
N SER A 168 -4.61 -18.87 -13.96
CA SER A 168 -5.66 -19.68 -13.34
C SER A 168 -5.56 -19.56 -11.83
N SER A 169 -6.69 -19.33 -11.14
CA SER A 169 -6.75 -19.37 -9.68
C SER A 169 -6.42 -20.79 -9.20
N SER A 170 -5.16 -21.02 -8.92
CA SER A 170 -4.65 -22.31 -8.49
C SER A 170 -4.70 -22.41 -6.95
N THR A 171 -4.58 -23.62 -6.44
CA THR A 171 -4.38 -23.86 -5.00
C THR A 171 -3.19 -23.07 -4.46
N GLN A 172 -2.20 -22.77 -5.31
CA GLN A 172 -1.02 -21.97 -4.97
C GLN A 172 -1.41 -20.51 -4.60
N ASP A 173 -2.32 -19.88 -5.33
CA ASP A 173 -2.78 -18.51 -5.05
C ASP A 173 -3.42 -18.42 -3.67
N TRP A 174 -4.24 -19.40 -3.32
CA TRP A 174 -4.85 -19.44 -1.99
C TRP A 174 -3.83 -19.65 -0.88
N LEU A 175 -2.80 -20.44 -1.10
CA LEU A 175 -1.71 -20.62 -0.14
C LEU A 175 -0.88 -19.36 0.03
N ILE A 176 -0.59 -18.63 -1.06
CA ILE A 176 0.10 -17.35 -1.05
C ILE A 176 -0.73 -16.31 -0.28
N ILE A 177 -2.01 -16.19 -0.62
CA ILE A 177 -2.94 -15.28 0.06
C ILE A 177 -2.95 -15.58 1.56
N LEU A 178 -3.19 -16.82 1.93
CA LEU A 178 -3.26 -17.24 3.33
C LEU A 178 -1.94 -16.96 4.07
N GLY A 179 -0.81 -17.27 3.45
CA GLY A 179 0.52 -17.01 4.02
C GLY A 179 0.77 -15.53 4.26
N LEU A 180 0.46 -14.67 3.29
CA LEU A 180 0.59 -13.22 3.40
C LEU A 180 -0.33 -12.67 4.50
N PHE A 181 -1.61 -13.07 4.51
CA PHE A 181 -2.56 -12.62 5.53
C PHE A 181 -2.17 -13.04 6.95
N LEU A 182 -1.68 -14.27 7.12
CA LEU A 182 -1.20 -14.73 8.42
C LEU A 182 0.05 -13.97 8.86
N ALA A 183 1.03 -13.80 7.99
CA ALA A 183 2.26 -13.08 8.32
C ALA A 183 1.98 -11.62 8.69
N VAL A 184 1.24 -10.90 7.85
CA VAL A 184 0.90 -9.49 8.08
C VAL A 184 -0.07 -9.36 9.25
N GLY A 185 -1.07 -10.23 9.35
CA GLY A 185 -2.05 -10.20 10.45
C GLY A 185 -1.43 -10.41 11.83
N ILE A 186 -0.52 -11.39 11.95
CA ILE A 186 0.21 -11.63 13.21
C ILE A 186 1.09 -10.41 13.53
N TYR A 187 1.86 -9.95 12.56
CA TYR A 187 2.73 -8.80 12.74
C TYR A 187 1.95 -7.56 13.19
N CYS A 188 0.90 -7.15 12.46
CA CYS A 188 0.09 -5.97 12.79
C CYS A 188 -0.61 -6.09 14.15
N SER A 189 -1.11 -7.31 14.47
CA SER A 189 -1.80 -7.53 15.75
C SER A 189 -0.88 -7.42 16.94
N VAL A 190 0.39 -7.79 16.79
CA VAL A 190 1.37 -7.76 17.88
C VAL A 190 2.02 -6.37 18.02
N SER A 191 2.32 -5.71 16.90
CA SER A 191 3.12 -4.49 16.91
C SER A 191 2.36 -3.22 17.33
N GLY A 192 1.04 -3.18 17.12
CA GLY A 192 0.25 -1.96 17.26
C GLY A 192 0.72 -0.82 16.34
N MET A 193 0.10 0.35 16.47
CA MET A 193 0.35 1.49 15.57
C MET A 193 1.82 1.97 15.54
N TRP A 194 2.55 1.89 16.68
CA TRP A 194 3.96 2.31 16.70
C TRP A 194 4.84 1.41 15.84
N GLY A 195 4.69 0.09 15.97
CA GLY A 195 5.48 -0.85 15.18
C GLY A 195 5.14 -0.77 13.71
N VAL A 196 3.85 -0.69 13.36
CA VAL A 196 3.40 -0.49 11.97
C VAL A 196 3.99 0.78 11.40
N ALA A 197 3.89 1.93 12.10
CA ALA A 197 4.38 3.20 11.59
C ALA A 197 5.90 3.21 11.34
N ILE A 198 6.70 2.55 12.16
CA ILE A 198 8.14 2.44 11.95
C ILE A 198 8.46 1.55 10.75
N THR A 199 7.80 0.40 10.62
CA THR A 199 8.02 -0.47 9.46
C THR A 199 7.56 0.18 8.16
N ASP A 200 6.46 0.93 8.18
CA ASP A 200 5.99 1.71 7.03
C ASP A 200 7.06 2.70 6.54
N VAL A 201 7.75 3.39 7.46
CA VAL A 201 8.85 4.30 7.10
C VAL A 201 9.97 3.56 6.37
N ILE A 202 10.38 2.40 6.89
CA ILE A 202 11.42 1.58 6.29
C ILE A 202 10.96 1.06 4.92
N GLN A 203 9.76 0.54 4.84
CA GLN A 203 9.15 0.03 3.61
C GLN A 203 9.05 1.12 2.55
N PHE A 204 8.63 2.32 2.94
CA PHE A 204 8.56 3.47 2.04
C PHE A 204 9.91 3.84 1.45
N VAL A 205 10.96 3.91 2.28
CA VAL A 205 12.33 4.20 1.80
C VAL A 205 12.80 3.13 0.83
N LEU A 206 12.59 1.85 1.14
CA LEU A 206 12.96 0.73 0.26
C LEU A 206 12.17 0.77 -1.05
N ALA A 207 10.86 1.00 -1.00
CA ALA A 207 10.00 1.08 -2.17
C ALA A 207 10.38 2.26 -3.08
N MET A 208 10.64 3.44 -2.52
CA MET A 208 11.09 4.60 -3.28
C MET A 208 12.45 4.36 -3.94
N PHE A 209 13.39 3.78 -3.21
CA PHE A 209 14.68 3.41 -3.77
C PHE A 209 14.52 2.42 -4.94
N GLY A 210 13.72 1.37 -4.74
CA GLY A 210 13.43 0.37 -5.77
C GLY A 210 12.80 0.97 -7.02
N CYS A 211 11.79 1.83 -6.85
CA CYS A 211 11.13 2.49 -7.97
C CYS A 211 12.05 3.43 -8.75
N ILE A 212 12.88 4.21 -8.05
CA ILE A 212 13.86 5.10 -8.70
C ILE A 212 14.91 4.27 -9.46
N TRP A 213 15.43 3.21 -8.84
CA TRP A 213 16.38 2.31 -9.47
C TRP A 213 15.80 1.63 -10.70
N LEU A 214 14.59 1.11 -10.59
CA LEU A 214 13.88 0.50 -11.71
C LEU A 214 13.68 1.50 -12.87
N ALA A 215 13.30 2.73 -12.56
CA ALA A 215 13.13 3.77 -13.57
C ALA A 215 14.44 4.06 -14.32
N ILE A 216 15.56 4.15 -13.60
CA ILE A 216 16.90 4.37 -14.21
C ILE A 216 17.26 3.19 -15.11
N VAL A 217 17.08 1.95 -14.64
CA VAL A 217 17.39 0.75 -15.41
C VAL A 217 16.51 0.67 -16.66
N ALA A 218 15.21 0.91 -16.53
CA ALA A 218 14.26 0.87 -17.64
C ALA A 218 14.57 1.91 -18.71
N VAL A 219 14.86 3.15 -18.32
CA VAL A 219 15.24 4.22 -19.26
C VAL A 219 16.55 3.89 -19.98
N ASN A 220 17.55 3.39 -19.25
CA ASN A 220 18.82 3.00 -19.87
C ASN A 220 18.67 1.82 -20.84
N HIS A 221 17.78 0.86 -20.51
CA HIS A 221 17.52 -0.29 -21.38
C HIS A 221 16.86 0.11 -22.72
N VAL A 222 16.04 1.14 -22.72
CA VAL A 222 15.38 1.67 -23.93
C VAL A 222 16.36 2.47 -24.81
N GLY A 223 17.50 2.89 -24.28
CA GLY A 223 18.48 3.72 -25.01
C GLY A 223 18.54 5.18 -24.55
N GLY A 224 17.94 5.48 -23.39
CA GLY A 224 17.94 6.81 -22.78
C GLY A 224 16.62 7.56 -22.96
N VAL A 225 16.60 8.78 -22.41
CA VAL A 225 15.36 9.61 -22.40
C VAL A 225 14.94 10.05 -23.80
N GLU A 226 15.88 10.34 -24.67
CA GLU A 226 15.60 10.77 -26.05
C GLU A 226 14.93 9.65 -26.85
N GLU A 227 15.48 8.44 -26.80
CA GLU A 227 14.92 7.28 -27.48
C GLU A 227 13.54 6.90 -26.90
N LEU A 228 13.37 7.01 -25.58
CA LEU A 228 12.08 6.81 -24.93
C LEU A 228 11.02 7.79 -25.45
N GLN A 229 11.37 9.08 -25.63
CA GLN A 229 10.45 10.08 -26.15
C GLN A 229 10.04 9.78 -27.60
N VAL A 230 10.98 9.35 -28.43
CA VAL A 230 10.69 8.95 -29.82
C VAL A 230 9.72 7.79 -29.86
N ARG A 231 10.00 6.69 -29.14
CA ARG A 231 9.13 5.51 -29.11
C ARG A 231 7.74 5.79 -28.54
N VAL A 232 7.66 6.63 -27.50
CA VAL A 232 6.37 7.05 -26.95
C VAL A 232 5.59 7.88 -27.98
N SER A 233 6.24 8.81 -28.69
CA SER A 233 5.57 9.63 -29.72
C SER A 233 5.06 8.79 -30.91
N GLU A 234 5.81 7.78 -31.33
CA GLU A 234 5.41 6.86 -32.40
C GLU A 234 4.20 6.01 -31.98
N ASN A 235 4.24 5.38 -30.81
CA ASN A 235 3.13 4.53 -30.33
C ASN A 235 1.81 5.29 -30.15
N PHE A 236 1.84 6.56 -29.74
CA PHE A 236 0.64 7.39 -29.58
C PHE A 236 0.25 8.20 -30.82
N ALA A 237 1.08 8.24 -31.86
CA ALA A 237 0.73 8.85 -33.14
C ALA A 237 -0.19 7.96 -34.00
N ASP A 238 -0.06 6.65 -33.88
CA ASP A 238 -0.85 5.68 -34.64
C ASP A 238 -2.28 5.47 -34.10
N GLU A 239 -2.62 6.01 -32.93
CA GLU A 239 -3.97 5.93 -32.31
C GLU A 239 -4.87 7.16 -32.63
N LYS A 240 -4.44 8.08 -33.51
CA LYS A 240 -5.24 9.21 -33.99
C LYS A 240 -5.70 9.01 -35.45
#